data_bbc66d0ee3b95353de38d1bf47b9fdc2
#
_entry.id   bbc66d0ee3b95353de38d1bf47b9fdc2
#
_cell.length_a   1.000
_cell.length_b   1.000
_cell.length_c   1.000
_cell.angle_alpha   90.00
_cell.angle_beta   90.00
_cell.angle_gamma   90.00
#
_symmetry.space_group_name_H-M   'P 1'
#
loop_
_entity.id
_entity.type
_entity.pdbx_description
1 polymer ?
#
loop_
_entity_poly.entity_id
_entity_poly.type
_entity_poly.pdbx_seq_one_letter_code
_entity_poly.pdbx_strand_id
1 'polypeptide(L)'
;QIVKAVDKDKLLILDIDGSKCEATDGFWGYNFISGTLNNFGDRNTLHGSIDALAENKFTKEKEKYPNIVGTGLFMEGIFQNPLYFDLASDMLTRSDRPELDPWLKAYARRRYGSDEECLFEAVKGMHETCYSKSCTGRETASIICARPAYEQRHTAPNDVFELRYDNKKLLDALENLLKAQHADTDGYRFDVCDLTRQVLSNYAKELYKSSIRAFDSKNIALFEKSVNAFVRLLEDVDRLLMTRPELTLGEHVRQANAYACTDKDRQNFELNELYMLTIWGPARSSQLYDYAWKEGGGMIKTLYLPRWYSFVEQMAIDFK
;
A
#
# COMPACT_ATOMS: atom_id res chain seq x y z
N GLN A 1 27.24 -14.92 13.58
CA GLN A 1 27.98 -16.17 13.90
C GLN A 1 27.40 -17.39 13.16
N ILE A 2 26.07 -17.55 13.08
CA ILE A 2 25.41 -18.71 12.45
C ILE A 2 25.82 -18.83 10.96
N VAL A 3 25.75 -17.76 10.21
CA VAL A 3 26.09 -17.75 8.77
C VAL A 3 27.52 -18.27 8.52
N LYS A 4 28.49 -17.86 9.35
CA LYS A 4 29.90 -18.26 9.21
C LYS A 4 30.18 -19.73 9.51
N ALA A 5 29.21 -20.47 10.04
CA ALA A 5 29.30 -21.90 10.27
C ALA A 5 28.85 -22.74 9.06
N VAL A 6 28.31 -22.13 8.03
CA VAL A 6 27.83 -22.77 6.81
C VAL A 6 28.84 -22.53 5.69
N ASP A 7 29.10 -23.55 4.89
CA ASP A 7 29.95 -23.47 3.72
C ASP A 7 29.41 -22.45 2.71
N LYS A 8 30.27 -21.57 2.17
CA LYS A 8 29.83 -20.47 1.28
C LYS A 8 29.11 -20.98 0.04
N ASP A 9 29.51 -22.12 -0.48
CA ASP A 9 28.89 -22.70 -1.67
C ASP A 9 27.55 -23.35 -1.43
N LYS A 10 27.14 -23.48 -0.15
CA LYS A 10 25.87 -24.10 0.27
C LYS A 10 24.85 -23.12 0.79
N LEU A 11 25.16 -21.83 0.77
CA LEU A 11 24.28 -20.79 1.31
C LEU A 11 24.08 -19.66 0.29
N LEU A 12 22.82 -19.37 0.00
CA LEU A 12 22.37 -18.18 -0.72
C LEU A 12 21.61 -17.28 0.25
N ILE A 13 22.06 -16.05 0.39
CA ILE A 13 21.39 -15.06 1.26
C ILE A 13 20.40 -14.24 0.44
N LEU A 14 19.22 -14.01 0.97
CA LEU A 14 18.22 -13.11 0.40
C LEU A 14 18.22 -11.80 1.20
N ASP A 15 18.74 -10.72 0.62
CA ASP A 15 18.65 -9.37 1.19
C ASP A 15 17.33 -8.75 0.75
N ILE A 16 16.27 -9.08 1.49
CA ILE A 16 14.87 -8.89 1.09
C ILE A 16 14.55 -7.43 0.72
N ASP A 17 15.04 -6.49 1.52
CA ASP A 17 14.84 -5.05 1.32
C ASP A 17 16.08 -4.31 0.79
N GLY A 18 17.16 -5.05 0.49
CA GLY A 18 18.42 -4.51 0.04
C GLY A 18 19.13 -3.61 1.06
N SER A 19 18.82 -3.73 2.35
CA SER A 19 19.37 -2.82 3.38
C SER A 19 20.58 -3.35 4.12
N LYS A 20 20.93 -4.64 3.99
CA LYS A 20 21.96 -5.30 4.81
C LYS A 20 23.28 -5.48 4.09
N CYS A 21 23.29 -5.37 2.77
CA CYS A 21 24.47 -5.53 1.93
C CYS A 21 25.62 -4.63 2.40
N GLU A 22 25.38 -3.34 2.55
CA GLU A 22 26.40 -2.37 2.92
C GLU A 22 26.89 -2.57 4.37
N ALA A 23 25.97 -2.80 5.31
CA ALA A 23 26.29 -3.01 6.72
C ALA A 23 27.12 -4.30 7.00
N THR A 24 27.10 -5.23 6.07
CA THR A 24 27.78 -6.53 6.17
C THR A 24 28.97 -6.68 5.25
N ASP A 25 29.31 -5.60 4.53
CA ASP A 25 30.33 -5.61 3.46
C ASP A 25 30.11 -6.77 2.49
N GLY A 26 28.96 -6.78 1.82
CA GLY A 26 28.57 -7.81 0.86
C GLY A 26 28.39 -9.19 1.50
N PHE A 27 27.77 -9.26 2.68
CA PHE A 27 27.51 -10.52 3.39
C PHE A 27 28.75 -11.37 3.59
N TRP A 28 29.88 -10.73 3.87
CA TRP A 28 31.16 -11.39 4.13
C TRP A 28 31.64 -12.29 2.97
N GLY A 29 31.22 -11.99 1.74
CA GLY A 29 31.55 -12.74 0.53
C GLY A 29 30.71 -14.00 0.32
N TYR A 30 29.56 -14.18 1.00
CA TYR A 30 28.56 -15.17 0.63
C TYR A 30 27.75 -14.70 -0.57
N ASN A 31 27.34 -15.61 -1.43
CA ASN A 31 26.44 -15.27 -2.53
C ASN A 31 25.11 -14.75 -1.99
N PHE A 32 24.60 -13.69 -2.60
CA PHE A 32 23.34 -13.11 -2.20
C PHE A 32 22.54 -12.56 -3.38
N ILE A 33 21.22 -12.47 -3.16
CA ILE A 33 20.26 -11.78 -4.03
C ILE A 33 19.95 -10.42 -3.38
N SER A 34 20.16 -9.32 -4.13
CA SER A 34 19.77 -7.99 -3.71
C SER A 34 18.30 -7.77 -4.00
N GLY A 35 17.53 -7.43 -2.98
CA GLY A 35 16.09 -7.39 -3.01
C GLY A 35 15.48 -6.00 -2.96
N THR A 36 14.22 -5.95 -3.32
CA THR A 36 13.35 -4.78 -3.14
C THR A 36 12.05 -5.23 -2.48
N LEU A 37 11.74 -4.65 -1.34
CA LEU A 37 10.49 -4.78 -0.61
C LEU A 37 9.85 -3.40 -0.51
N ASN A 38 8.62 -3.29 -0.94
CA ASN A 38 7.87 -2.02 -0.82
C ASN A 38 6.68 -2.28 0.05
N ASN A 39 5.64 -2.33 0.14
CA ASN A 39 4.54 -2.52 1.09
C ASN A 39 4.71 -3.72 2.03
N PHE A 40 4.36 -3.52 3.29
CA PHE A 40 4.36 -4.55 4.32
C PHE A 40 2.94 -5.10 4.54
N GLY A 41 2.79 -6.42 4.76
CA GLY A 41 1.50 -7.05 5.03
C GLY A 41 0.49 -6.93 3.88
N ASP A 42 0.94 -6.74 2.64
CA ASP A 42 0.07 -6.48 1.49
C ASP A 42 -0.84 -5.23 1.66
N ARG A 43 -0.38 -4.23 2.41
CA ARG A 43 -1.10 -2.96 2.55
C ARG A 43 -1.23 -2.27 1.20
N ASN A 44 -2.40 -1.76 0.89
CA ASN A 44 -2.68 -1.20 -0.43
C ASN A 44 -2.54 0.32 -0.54
N THR A 45 -1.83 0.97 0.39
CA THR A 45 -1.44 2.37 0.24
C THR A 45 -0.57 2.55 -0.99
N LEU A 46 -0.87 3.55 -1.82
CA LEU A 46 0.01 3.98 -2.91
C LEU A 46 1.27 4.58 -2.30
N HIS A 47 2.42 3.93 -2.53
CA HIS A 47 3.65 4.22 -1.84
C HIS A 47 4.87 3.67 -2.59
N GLY A 48 6.00 4.32 -2.38
CA GLY A 48 7.30 3.91 -2.92
C GLY A 48 7.97 5.03 -3.73
N SER A 49 9.30 5.06 -3.79
CA SER A 49 10.00 6.09 -4.54
C SER A 49 10.42 5.58 -5.92
N ILE A 50 9.78 6.10 -6.96
CA ILE A 50 10.16 5.89 -8.36
C ILE A 50 11.58 6.45 -8.62
N ASP A 51 11.92 7.61 -8.03
CA ASP A 51 13.26 8.17 -8.15
C ASP A 51 14.34 7.24 -7.58
N ALA A 52 14.08 6.65 -6.41
CA ALA A 52 15.04 5.74 -5.79
C ALA A 52 15.23 4.45 -6.60
N LEU A 53 14.17 3.92 -7.18
CA LEU A 53 14.28 2.78 -8.10
C LEU A 53 15.12 3.13 -9.34
N ALA A 54 14.85 4.30 -9.95
CA ALA A 54 15.55 4.76 -11.15
C ALA A 54 17.05 5.01 -10.94
N GLU A 55 17.51 5.22 -9.70
CA GLU A 55 18.96 5.36 -9.38
C GLU A 55 19.80 4.11 -9.68
N ASN A 56 19.17 3.02 -10.06
CA ASN A 56 19.80 1.74 -10.40
C ASN A 56 20.79 1.23 -9.34
N LYS A 57 20.26 1.04 -8.15
CA LYS A 57 21.00 0.55 -6.99
C LYS A 57 21.74 -0.77 -7.30
N PHE A 58 21.09 -1.67 -8.02
CA PHE A 58 21.66 -3.00 -8.33
C PHE A 58 22.94 -2.95 -9.12
N THR A 59 23.01 -2.10 -10.15
CA THR A 59 24.26 -1.97 -10.94
C THR A 59 25.39 -1.45 -10.07
N LYS A 60 25.15 -0.42 -9.27
CA LYS A 60 26.13 0.15 -8.35
C LYS A 60 26.60 -0.86 -7.28
N GLU A 61 25.67 -1.63 -6.73
CA GLU A 61 25.98 -2.67 -5.76
C GLU A 61 26.80 -3.82 -6.38
N LYS A 62 26.46 -4.23 -7.60
CA LYS A 62 27.17 -5.32 -8.30
C LYS A 62 28.60 -4.96 -8.64
N GLU A 63 28.89 -3.69 -8.96
CA GLU A 63 30.25 -3.20 -9.15
C GLU A 63 31.06 -3.31 -7.86
N LYS A 64 30.46 -3.02 -6.70
CA LYS A 64 31.11 -3.07 -5.40
C LYS A 64 31.19 -4.49 -4.81
N TYR A 65 30.18 -5.32 -5.06
CA TYR A 65 30.02 -6.65 -4.48
C TYR A 65 29.84 -7.72 -5.58
N PRO A 66 30.92 -8.32 -6.10
CA PRO A 66 30.83 -9.29 -7.19
C PRO A 66 30.09 -10.59 -6.82
N ASN A 67 29.85 -10.84 -5.54
CA ASN A 67 29.08 -11.96 -5.03
C ASN A 67 27.55 -11.73 -5.02
N ILE A 68 27.05 -10.65 -5.63
CA ILE A 68 25.63 -10.54 -6.01
C ILE A 68 25.40 -11.46 -7.20
N VAL A 69 24.58 -12.49 -7.00
CA VAL A 69 24.25 -13.49 -8.02
C VAL A 69 22.90 -13.27 -8.68
N GLY A 70 22.11 -12.32 -8.18
CA GLY A 70 20.81 -11.97 -8.73
C GLY A 70 20.13 -10.82 -8.00
N THR A 71 18.98 -10.43 -8.54
CA THR A 71 18.09 -9.42 -7.98
C THR A 71 16.70 -10.00 -7.80
N GLY A 72 15.90 -9.48 -6.88
CA GLY A 72 14.58 -10.00 -6.57
C GLY A 72 13.59 -8.96 -6.10
N LEU A 73 12.31 -9.22 -6.38
CA LEU A 73 11.18 -8.52 -5.81
C LEU A 73 10.57 -9.40 -4.71
N PHE A 74 10.52 -8.88 -3.49
CA PHE A 74 10.02 -9.60 -2.32
C PHE A 74 8.73 -8.95 -1.83
N MET A 75 7.66 -9.14 -2.61
CA MET A 75 6.34 -8.56 -2.30
C MET A 75 5.61 -9.41 -1.25
N GLU A 76 4.95 -8.75 -0.29
CA GLU A 76 4.01 -9.41 0.63
C GLU A 76 2.57 -9.40 0.08
N GLY A 77 2.34 -8.85 -1.13
CA GLY A 77 1.08 -8.85 -1.86
C GLY A 77 1.25 -8.47 -3.32
N ILE A 78 0.22 -8.67 -4.14
CA ILE A 78 0.30 -8.57 -5.60
C ILE A 78 -0.66 -7.55 -6.24
N PHE A 79 -1.75 -7.18 -5.59
CA PHE A 79 -2.74 -6.23 -6.13
C PHE A 79 -2.52 -4.81 -5.61
N GLN A 80 -1.30 -4.29 -5.75
CA GLN A 80 -0.93 -3.00 -5.21
C GLN A 80 0.22 -2.36 -5.99
N ASN A 81 0.27 -1.03 -5.98
CA ASN A 81 1.40 -0.24 -6.50
C ASN A 81 1.91 -0.66 -7.89
N PRO A 82 1.03 -0.81 -8.91
CA PRO A 82 1.44 -1.32 -10.22
C PRO A 82 2.54 -0.46 -10.88
N LEU A 83 2.49 0.86 -10.73
CA LEU A 83 3.51 1.77 -11.28
C LEU A 83 4.89 1.49 -10.65
N TYR A 84 4.94 1.30 -9.33
CA TYR A 84 6.18 1.03 -8.62
C TYR A 84 6.78 -0.31 -9.06
N PHE A 85 5.97 -1.37 -9.10
CA PHE A 85 6.45 -2.71 -9.43
C PHE A 85 6.73 -2.91 -10.92
N ASP A 86 6.11 -2.15 -11.83
CA ASP A 86 6.47 -2.15 -13.25
C ASP A 86 7.89 -1.61 -13.44
N LEU A 87 8.21 -0.46 -12.81
CA LEU A 87 9.58 0.06 -12.85
C LEU A 87 10.57 -0.86 -12.12
N ALA A 88 10.21 -1.38 -10.95
CA ALA A 88 11.08 -2.28 -10.21
C ALA A 88 11.42 -3.53 -11.04
N SER A 89 10.45 -4.07 -11.78
CA SER A 89 10.67 -5.21 -12.68
C SER A 89 11.57 -4.85 -13.86
N ASP A 90 11.39 -3.67 -14.47
CA ASP A 90 12.26 -3.17 -15.54
C ASP A 90 13.71 -3.01 -15.03
N MET A 91 13.88 -2.50 -13.81
CA MET A 91 15.19 -2.29 -13.20
C MET A 91 15.96 -3.58 -12.87
N LEU A 92 15.29 -4.75 -12.79
CA LEU A 92 15.97 -6.04 -12.57
C LEU A 92 16.94 -6.40 -13.71
N THR A 93 16.65 -5.97 -14.92
CA THR A 93 17.40 -6.30 -16.14
C THR A 93 18.16 -5.12 -16.74
N ARG A 94 17.88 -3.92 -16.27
CA ARG A 94 18.43 -2.68 -16.78
C ARG A 94 19.81 -2.37 -16.18
N SER A 95 20.74 -1.89 -17.00
CA SER A 95 22.06 -1.44 -16.53
C SER A 95 22.21 0.08 -16.44
N ASP A 96 21.28 0.84 -17.04
CA ASP A 96 21.27 2.31 -17.09
C ASP A 96 20.16 2.90 -16.23
N ARG A 97 20.30 4.17 -15.92
CA ARG A 97 19.22 4.95 -15.32
C ARG A 97 18.23 5.35 -16.41
N PRO A 98 16.91 5.03 -16.27
CA PRO A 98 15.90 5.50 -17.22
C PRO A 98 15.66 7.00 -17.07
N GLU A 99 15.42 7.66 -18.22
CA GLU A 99 14.80 8.98 -18.23
C GLU A 99 13.34 8.83 -17.79
N LEU A 100 12.96 9.45 -16.65
CA LEU A 100 11.68 9.15 -16.00
C LEU A 100 10.47 9.61 -16.82
N ASP A 101 10.46 10.84 -17.36
CA ASP A 101 9.30 11.35 -18.11
C ASP A 101 9.00 10.47 -19.35
N PRO A 102 9.97 10.10 -20.22
CA PRO A 102 9.71 9.14 -21.29
C PRO A 102 9.27 7.76 -20.80
N TRP A 103 9.82 7.29 -19.70
CA TRP A 103 9.45 6.00 -19.11
C TRP A 103 7.99 6.01 -18.59
N LEU A 104 7.60 7.06 -17.85
CA LEU A 104 6.23 7.24 -17.32
C LEU A 104 5.21 7.39 -18.47
N LYS A 105 5.57 8.10 -19.56
CA LYS A 105 4.73 8.20 -20.75
C LYS A 105 4.53 6.84 -21.43
N ALA A 106 5.60 6.06 -21.53
CA ALA A 106 5.53 4.71 -22.08
C ALA A 106 4.72 3.77 -21.17
N TYR A 107 4.84 3.90 -19.85
CA TYR A 107 4.01 3.19 -18.88
C TYR A 107 2.53 3.51 -19.06
N ALA A 108 2.15 4.79 -19.07
CA ALA A 108 0.77 5.22 -19.26
C ALA A 108 0.16 4.62 -20.53
N ARG A 109 0.90 4.70 -21.66
CA ARG A 109 0.47 4.13 -22.94
C ARG A 109 0.24 2.61 -22.84
N ARG A 110 1.17 1.85 -22.26
CA ARG A 110 1.03 0.38 -22.14
C ARG A 110 -0.14 0.02 -21.22
N ARG A 111 -0.25 0.72 -20.10
CA ARG A 111 -1.25 0.39 -19.09
C ARG A 111 -2.66 0.78 -19.47
N TYR A 112 -2.81 1.94 -20.12
CA TYR A 112 -4.13 2.49 -20.42
C TYR A 112 -4.56 2.34 -21.88
N GLY A 113 -3.65 1.89 -22.75
CA GLY A 113 -3.94 1.61 -24.16
C GLY A 113 -4.15 2.86 -25.02
N SER A 114 -3.77 4.04 -24.53
CA SER A 114 -3.95 5.34 -25.22
C SER A 114 -2.76 6.25 -24.99
N ASP A 115 -2.51 7.15 -25.97
CA ASP A 115 -1.44 8.17 -25.93
C ASP A 115 -1.96 9.55 -25.48
N GLU A 116 -3.14 9.63 -24.87
CA GLU A 116 -3.70 10.90 -24.40
C GLU A 116 -2.81 11.55 -23.35
N GLU A 117 -2.49 12.84 -23.52
CA GLU A 117 -1.57 13.58 -22.64
C GLU A 117 -2.07 13.60 -21.19
N CYS A 118 -3.39 13.64 -20.96
CA CYS A 118 -3.97 13.60 -19.62
C CYS A 118 -3.60 12.32 -18.84
N LEU A 119 -3.37 11.20 -19.53
CA LEU A 119 -2.92 9.94 -18.90
C LEU A 119 -1.47 10.03 -18.45
N PHE A 120 -0.60 10.65 -19.23
CA PHE A 120 0.77 10.93 -18.81
C PHE A 120 0.81 11.90 -17.63
N GLU A 121 0.05 13.00 -17.69
CA GLU A 121 -0.05 13.97 -16.59
C GLU A 121 -0.60 13.31 -15.30
N ALA A 122 -1.52 12.36 -15.40
CA ALA A 122 -2.00 11.59 -14.26
C ALA A 122 -0.89 10.75 -13.62
N VAL A 123 -0.16 9.97 -14.42
CA VAL A 123 0.96 9.13 -13.92
C VAL A 123 2.09 9.99 -13.35
N LYS A 124 2.39 11.14 -14.01
CA LYS A 124 3.37 12.12 -13.52
C LYS A 124 2.95 12.71 -12.18
N GLY A 125 1.67 13.06 -12.02
CA GLY A 125 1.13 13.55 -10.76
C GLY A 125 1.20 12.50 -9.63
N MET A 126 1.01 11.22 -9.94
CA MET A 126 1.24 10.12 -9.00
C MET A 126 2.73 10.01 -8.61
N HIS A 127 3.65 10.13 -9.57
CA HIS A 127 5.08 10.16 -9.30
C HIS A 127 5.47 11.34 -8.40
N GLU A 128 4.96 12.53 -8.66
CA GLU A 128 5.27 13.74 -7.87
C GLU A 128 4.63 13.74 -6.48
N THR A 129 3.74 12.79 -6.17
CA THR A 129 3.02 12.66 -4.91
C THR A 129 3.32 11.34 -4.20
N CYS A 130 2.45 10.34 -4.32
CA CYS A 130 2.53 9.07 -3.58
C CYS A 130 3.75 8.22 -3.96
N TYR A 131 4.38 8.47 -5.10
CA TYR A 131 5.59 7.79 -5.55
C TYR A 131 6.84 8.69 -5.58
N SER A 132 6.77 9.85 -4.94
CA SER A 132 7.89 10.80 -4.90
C SER A 132 9.03 10.33 -3.98
N LYS A 133 10.16 11.00 -4.10
CA LYS A 133 11.36 10.75 -3.27
C LYS A 133 11.08 10.81 -1.76
N SER A 134 10.07 11.58 -1.34
CA SER A 134 9.65 11.66 0.07
C SER A 134 8.93 10.40 0.57
N CYS A 135 8.39 9.59 -0.34
CA CYS A 135 7.62 8.38 -0.03
C CYS A 135 8.50 7.12 0.02
N THR A 136 9.63 7.20 0.74
CA THR A 136 10.53 6.08 1.01
C THR A 136 10.31 5.51 2.40
N GLY A 137 10.64 4.23 2.59
CA GLY A 137 10.58 3.53 3.87
C GLY A 137 9.16 3.13 4.26
N ARG A 138 8.66 3.64 5.39
CA ARG A 138 7.34 3.23 5.93
C ARG A 138 6.18 3.84 5.15
N GLU A 139 5.13 3.06 4.93
CA GLU A 139 3.91 3.52 4.28
C GLU A 139 3.14 4.53 5.14
N THR A 140 2.28 5.32 4.49
CA THR A 140 1.31 6.17 5.19
C THR A 140 0.16 5.32 5.72
N ALA A 141 -0.14 5.46 7.01
CA ALA A 141 -1.23 4.80 7.69
C ALA A 141 -2.60 5.15 7.07
N SER A 142 -3.51 4.18 6.96
CA SER A 142 -4.91 4.43 6.66
C SER A 142 -5.69 4.71 7.94
N ILE A 143 -6.33 5.86 8.03
CA ILE A 143 -7.25 6.16 9.14
C ILE A 143 -8.49 5.23 9.09
N ILE A 144 -8.93 4.82 7.91
CA ILE A 144 -10.09 3.96 7.72
C ILE A 144 -9.90 2.63 8.46
N CYS A 145 -8.70 2.03 8.33
CA CYS A 145 -8.36 0.73 8.90
C CYS A 145 -7.91 0.79 10.36
N ALA A 146 -7.72 1.97 10.92
CA ALA A 146 -7.18 2.13 12.27
C ALA A 146 -8.10 1.52 13.36
N ARG A 147 -7.50 1.13 14.47
CA ARG A 147 -8.23 1.01 15.74
C ARG A 147 -8.46 2.41 16.26
N PRO A 148 -9.71 2.88 16.32
CA PRO A 148 -9.97 4.27 16.65
C PRO A 148 -9.36 4.70 17.97
N ALA A 149 -8.75 5.86 17.99
CA ALA A 149 -8.20 6.50 19.18
C ALA A 149 -8.39 8.01 19.07
N TYR A 150 -8.42 8.69 20.20
CA TYR A 150 -8.54 10.13 20.27
C TYR A 150 -7.29 10.84 19.67
N GLU A 151 -6.09 10.33 19.96
CA GLU A 151 -4.85 10.74 19.33
C GLU A 151 -4.33 9.61 18.43
N GLN A 152 -4.79 9.58 17.19
CA GLN A 152 -4.33 8.57 16.24
C GLN A 152 -2.93 8.89 15.73
N ARG A 153 -2.01 7.93 15.86
CA ARG A 153 -0.61 8.08 15.46
C ARG A 153 -0.14 7.09 14.41
N HIS A 154 -0.80 5.94 14.30
CA HIS A 154 -0.51 4.86 13.36
C HIS A 154 -1.72 3.93 13.26
N THR A 155 -1.79 3.13 12.21
CA THR A 155 -2.78 2.06 12.05
C THR A 155 -2.22 0.74 12.56
N ALA A 156 -0.95 0.47 12.23
CA ALA A 156 -0.24 -0.73 12.62
C ALA A 156 1.24 -0.42 12.92
N PRO A 157 2.02 -1.37 13.45
CA PRO A 157 3.46 -1.20 13.59
C PRO A 157 4.10 -0.83 12.24
N ASN A 158 5.09 0.06 12.29
CA ASN A 158 5.90 0.44 11.13
C ASN A 158 5.21 1.24 10.03
N ASP A 159 4.11 1.92 10.30
CA ASP A 159 3.57 2.95 9.41
C ASP A 159 3.79 4.37 9.95
N VAL A 160 3.43 5.39 9.17
CA VAL A 160 3.48 6.80 9.55
C VAL A 160 2.12 7.45 9.35
N PHE A 161 1.69 8.24 10.33
CA PHE A 161 0.35 8.83 10.27
C PHE A 161 0.28 10.01 9.30
N GLU A 162 1.30 10.87 9.28
CA GLU A 162 1.27 12.10 8.49
C GLU A 162 1.55 11.83 7.00
N LEU A 163 0.77 12.50 6.15
CA LEU A 163 0.92 12.45 4.72
C LEU A 163 2.19 13.22 4.29
N ARG A 164 2.97 12.66 3.37
CA ARG A 164 4.23 13.23 2.91
C ARG A 164 4.12 14.05 1.63
N TYR A 165 2.90 14.22 1.14
CA TYR A 165 2.58 14.98 -0.08
C TYR A 165 1.24 15.69 0.07
N ASP A 166 0.97 16.63 -0.81
CA ASP A 166 -0.31 17.34 -0.85
C ASP A 166 -1.37 16.48 -1.55
N ASN A 167 -2.44 16.12 -0.82
CA ASN A 167 -3.55 15.33 -1.37
C ASN A 167 -4.29 16.04 -2.50
N LYS A 168 -4.26 17.38 -2.55
CA LYS A 168 -4.86 18.12 -3.65
C LYS A 168 -4.15 17.85 -4.98
N LYS A 169 -2.82 17.75 -4.97
CA LYS A 169 -2.04 17.37 -6.15
C LYS A 169 -2.34 15.94 -6.61
N LEU A 170 -2.59 15.02 -5.66
CA LEU A 170 -3.03 13.66 -6.00
C LEU A 170 -4.45 13.65 -6.58
N LEU A 171 -5.34 14.52 -6.09
CA LEU A 171 -6.67 14.73 -6.68
C LEU A 171 -6.55 15.28 -8.11
N ASP A 172 -5.66 16.26 -8.36
CA ASP A 172 -5.40 16.79 -9.70
C ASP A 172 -4.94 15.66 -10.67
N ALA A 173 -4.12 14.72 -10.18
CA ALA A 173 -3.72 13.54 -10.94
C ALA A 173 -4.91 12.62 -11.26
N LEU A 174 -5.79 12.38 -10.30
CA LEU A 174 -7.04 11.64 -10.52
C LEU A 174 -7.94 12.36 -11.56
N GLU A 175 -8.11 13.67 -11.44
CA GLU A 175 -8.89 14.43 -12.40
C GLU A 175 -8.32 14.34 -13.82
N ASN A 176 -6.99 14.32 -13.96
CA ASN A 176 -6.33 14.07 -15.25
C ASN A 176 -6.62 12.67 -15.77
N LEU A 177 -6.55 11.64 -14.92
CA LEU A 177 -6.90 10.28 -15.30
C LEU A 177 -8.35 10.17 -15.81
N LEU A 178 -9.29 10.84 -15.15
CA LEU A 178 -10.72 10.85 -15.49
C LEU A 178 -11.06 11.66 -16.77
N LYS A 179 -10.16 12.47 -17.30
CA LYS A 179 -10.35 13.20 -18.56
C LYS A 179 -10.18 12.31 -19.80
N ALA A 180 -9.56 11.15 -19.65
CA ALA A 180 -9.30 10.24 -20.77
C ALA A 180 -10.60 9.77 -21.42
N GLN A 181 -10.63 9.81 -22.76
CA GLN A 181 -11.81 9.44 -23.55
C GLN A 181 -11.64 8.07 -24.25
N HIS A 182 -10.42 7.64 -24.47
CA HIS A 182 -10.09 6.43 -25.22
C HIS A 182 -9.36 5.36 -24.39
N ALA A 183 -9.21 5.57 -23.09
CA ALA A 183 -8.65 4.57 -22.17
C ALA A 183 -9.76 3.64 -21.68
N ASP A 184 -9.68 2.35 -22.03
CA ASP A 184 -10.68 1.33 -21.63
C ASP A 184 -10.02 -0.02 -21.37
N THR A 185 -8.81 -0.01 -20.79
CA THR A 185 -8.13 -1.24 -20.35
C THR A 185 -8.56 -1.62 -18.94
N ASP A 186 -8.32 -2.86 -18.58
CA ASP A 186 -8.52 -3.29 -17.19
C ASP A 186 -7.60 -2.53 -16.21
N GLY A 187 -6.34 -2.26 -16.64
CA GLY A 187 -5.41 -1.42 -15.88
C GLY A 187 -5.92 -0.01 -15.63
N TYR A 188 -6.57 0.61 -16.62
CA TYR A 188 -7.20 1.92 -16.45
C TYR A 188 -8.31 1.89 -15.39
N ARG A 189 -9.23 0.92 -15.50
CA ARG A 189 -10.34 0.78 -14.55
C ARG A 189 -9.85 0.49 -13.13
N PHE A 190 -8.79 -0.33 -12.99
CA PHE A 190 -8.15 -0.59 -11.71
C PHE A 190 -7.57 0.70 -11.12
N ASP A 191 -6.76 1.45 -11.90
CA ASP A 191 -6.08 2.63 -11.39
C ASP A 191 -7.06 3.78 -11.10
N VAL A 192 -8.16 3.92 -11.83
CA VAL A 192 -9.26 4.84 -11.48
C VAL A 192 -9.82 4.48 -10.09
N CYS A 193 -10.09 3.22 -9.83
CA CYS A 193 -10.60 2.76 -8.55
C CYS A 193 -9.58 2.99 -7.42
N ASP A 194 -8.34 2.54 -7.62
CA ASP A 194 -7.30 2.56 -6.58
C ASP A 194 -6.80 3.98 -6.26
N LEU A 195 -6.64 4.83 -7.29
CA LEU A 195 -6.28 6.23 -7.08
C LEU A 195 -7.42 7.02 -6.40
N THR A 196 -8.68 6.76 -6.77
CA THR A 196 -9.83 7.35 -6.08
C THR A 196 -9.88 6.92 -4.62
N ARG A 197 -9.69 5.63 -4.32
CA ARG A 197 -9.57 5.11 -2.96
C ARG A 197 -8.49 5.86 -2.19
N GLN A 198 -7.29 6.02 -2.77
CA GLN A 198 -6.18 6.69 -2.09
C GLN A 198 -6.48 8.16 -1.77
N VAL A 199 -7.05 8.90 -2.72
CA VAL A 199 -7.46 10.30 -2.52
C VAL A 199 -8.49 10.42 -1.40
N LEU A 200 -9.49 9.54 -1.39
CA LEU A 200 -10.56 9.52 -0.39
C LEU A 200 -10.05 9.07 0.99
N SER A 201 -9.16 8.09 1.05
CA SER A 201 -8.51 7.65 2.28
C SER A 201 -7.71 8.78 2.94
N ASN A 202 -6.96 9.53 2.15
CA ASN A 202 -6.25 10.71 2.62
C ASN A 202 -7.23 11.79 3.15
N TYR A 203 -8.34 12.01 2.46
CA TYR A 203 -9.36 12.96 2.89
C TYR A 203 -10.10 12.50 4.16
N ALA A 204 -10.33 11.21 4.35
CA ALA A 204 -10.88 10.66 5.58
C ALA A 204 -10.06 11.08 6.81
N LYS A 205 -8.74 11.16 6.68
CA LYS A 205 -7.85 11.63 7.74
C LYS A 205 -8.13 13.09 8.14
N GLU A 206 -8.41 13.95 7.17
CA GLU A 206 -8.78 15.35 7.45
C GLU A 206 -10.15 15.48 8.12
N LEU A 207 -11.12 14.65 7.73
CA LEU A 207 -12.42 14.59 8.40
C LEU A 207 -12.29 14.10 9.85
N TYR A 208 -11.48 13.07 10.09
CA TYR A 208 -11.15 12.63 11.45
C TYR A 208 -10.51 13.75 12.26
N LYS A 209 -9.45 14.41 11.76
CA LYS A 209 -8.82 15.56 12.44
C LYS A 209 -9.82 16.69 12.72
N SER A 210 -10.76 16.94 11.81
CA SER A 210 -11.81 17.92 12.01
C SER A 210 -12.78 17.51 13.13
N SER A 211 -13.15 16.23 13.23
CA SER A 211 -14.03 15.75 14.30
C SER A 211 -13.35 15.87 15.68
N ILE A 212 -12.07 15.55 15.80
CA ILE A 212 -11.32 15.72 17.06
C ILE A 212 -11.23 17.20 17.45
N ARG A 213 -10.86 18.10 16.52
CA ARG A 213 -10.84 19.55 16.81
C ARG A 213 -12.19 20.10 17.24
N ALA A 214 -13.28 19.62 16.62
CA ALA A 214 -14.63 20.02 16.97
C ALA A 214 -15.03 19.52 18.36
N PHE A 215 -14.62 18.30 18.72
CA PHE A 215 -14.79 17.73 20.05
C PHE A 215 -14.05 18.57 21.12
N ASP A 216 -12.77 18.90 20.91
CA ASP A 216 -11.96 19.70 21.82
C ASP A 216 -12.52 21.10 22.05
N SER A 217 -13.00 21.73 20.98
CA SER A 217 -13.60 23.06 21.05
C SER A 217 -15.05 23.05 21.53
N LYS A 218 -15.60 21.89 21.90
CA LYS A 218 -17.00 21.72 22.32
C LYS A 218 -18.01 22.21 21.27
N ASN A 219 -17.67 22.11 19.98
CA ASN A 219 -18.54 22.48 18.87
C ASN A 219 -19.34 21.26 18.39
N ILE A 220 -20.47 21.00 19.00
CA ILE A 220 -21.33 19.83 18.71
C ILE A 220 -21.75 19.80 17.24
N ALA A 221 -22.20 20.92 16.67
CA ALA A 221 -22.68 20.96 15.29
C ALA A 221 -21.57 20.61 14.26
N LEU A 222 -20.35 21.10 14.48
CA LEU A 222 -19.19 20.77 13.64
C LEU A 222 -18.76 19.31 13.85
N PHE A 223 -18.82 18.81 15.08
CA PHE A 223 -18.51 17.41 15.40
C PHE A 223 -19.44 16.47 14.63
N GLU A 224 -20.76 16.63 14.80
CA GLU A 224 -21.77 15.82 14.09
C GLU A 224 -21.60 15.88 12.57
N LYS A 225 -21.37 17.08 12.03
CA LYS A 225 -21.12 17.26 10.58
C LYS A 225 -19.88 16.50 10.12
N SER A 226 -18.76 16.61 10.84
CA SER A 226 -17.48 15.98 10.46
C SER A 226 -17.55 14.45 10.57
N VAL A 227 -18.17 13.95 11.64
CA VAL A 227 -18.37 12.51 11.85
C VAL A 227 -19.28 11.90 10.80
N ASN A 228 -20.42 12.55 10.51
CA ASN A 228 -21.34 12.07 9.49
C ASN A 228 -20.67 12.06 8.09
N ALA A 229 -19.85 13.06 7.79
CA ALA A 229 -19.08 13.09 6.54
C ALA A 229 -18.04 11.96 6.50
N PHE A 230 -17.34 11.73 7.61
CA PHE A 230 -16.36 10.65 7.74
C PHE A 230 -16.99 9.27 7.51
N VAL A 231 -18.07 8.96 8.22
CA VAL A 231 -18.77 7.66 8.11
C VAL A 231 -19.28 7.43 6.69
N ARG A 232 -19.94 8.43 6.08
CA ARG A 232 -20.41 8.34 4.69
C ARG A 232 -19.29 8.12 3.71
N LEU A 233 -18.14 8.77 3.92
CA LEU A 233 -16.96 8.56 3.09
C LEU A 233 -16.46 7.12 3.16
N LEU A 234 -16.43 6.51 4.35
CA LEU A 234 -16.05 5.11 4.52
C LEU A 234 -17.01 4.17 3.76
N GLU A 235 -18.30 4.44 3.82
CA GLU A 235 -19.32 3.70 3.06
C GLU A 235 -19.13 3.85 1.55
N ASP A 236 -18.77 5.06 1.09
CA ASP A 236 -18.52 5.34 -0.33
C ASP A 236 -17.27 4.61 -0.81
N VAL A 237 -16.20 4.58 -0.01
CA VAL A 237 -14.97 3.83 -0.33
C VAL A 237 -15.26 2.33 -0.38
N ASP A 238 -16.05 1.79 0.56
CA ASP A 238 -16.45 0.37 0.51
C ASP A 238 -17.20 0.05 -0.80
N ARG A 239 -18.16 0.87 -1.19
CA ARG A 239 -18.90 0.70 -2.45
C ARG A 239 -18.01 0.81 -3.68
N LEU A 240 -17.06 1.75 -3.70
CA LEU A 240 -16.09 1.87 -4.77
C LEU A 240 -15.27 0.59 -4.93
N LEU A 241 -14.72 0.07 -3.84
CA LEU A 241 -13.88 -1.12 -3.85
C LEU A 241 -14.64 -2.39 -4.23
N MET A 242 -15.95 -2.44 -3.96
CA MET A 242 -16.82 -3.54 -4.43
C MET A 242 -16.95 -3.60 -5.96
N THR A 243 -16.53 -2.58 -6.70
CA THR A 243 -16.51 -2.60 -8.18
C THR A 243 -15.36 -3.40 -8.77
N ARG A 244 -14.37 -3.77 -7.95
CA ARG A 244 -13.17 -4.52 -8.37
C ARG A 244 -13.04 -5.81 -7.56
N PRO A 245 -13.25 -6.99 -8.18
CA PRO A 245 -13.21 -8.27 -7.45
C PRO A 245 -11.93 -8.48 -6.66
N GLU A 246 -10.77 -8.15 -7.23
CA GLU A 246 -9.45 -8.29 -6.62
C GLU A 246 -9.25 -7.44 -5.35
N LEU A 247 -10.13 -6.45 -5.10
CA LEU A 247 -10.11 -5.60 -3.92
C LEU A 247 -11.21 -5.96 -2.92
N THR A 248 -11.92 -7.09 -3.11
CA THR A 248 -13.01 -7.49 -2.24
C THR A 248 -12.64 -8.62 -1.29
N LEU A 249 -13.10 -8.55 -0.05
CA LEU A 249 -12.98 -9.63 0.93
C LEU A 249 -13.54 -10.96 0.40
N GLY A 250 -14.69 -10.89 -0.29
CA GLY A 250 -15.35 -12.10 -0.80
C GLY A 250 -14.50 -12.85 -1.82
N GLU A 251 -13.78 -12.17 -2.68
CA GLU A 251 -12.89 -12.79 -3.67
C GLU A 251 -11.67 -13.44 -3.01
N HIS A 252 -11.05 -12.78 -2.04
CA HIS A 252 -9.95 -13.37 -1.27
C HIS A 252 -10.37 -14.67 -0.58
N VAL A 253 -11.49 -14.66 0.11
CA VAL A 253 -12.04 -15.87 0.77
C VAL A 253 -12.39 -16.95 -0.25
N ARG A 254 -12.98 -16.58 -1.39
CA ARG A 254 -13.30 -17.53 -2.48
C ARG A 254 -12.05 -18.20 -3.04
N GLN A 255 -10.98 -17.44 -3.27
CA GLN A 255 -9.71 -17.98 -3.76
C GLN A 255 -9.06 -18.91 -2.73
N ALA A 256 -9.02 -18.54 -1.46
CA ALA A 256 -8.51 -19.41 -0.40
C ALA A 256 -9.30 -20.73 -0.33
N ASN A 257 -10.62 -20.66 -0.41
CA ASN A 257 -11.50 -21.81 -0.38
C ASN A 257 -11.39 -22.73 -1.63
N ALA A 258 -10.90 -22.23 -2.76
CA ALA A 258 -10.69 -23.02 -3.97
C ALA A 258 -9.63 -24.13 -3.79
N TYR A 259 -8.75 -24.01 -2.81
CA TYR A 259 -7.74 -25.03 -2.47
C TYR A 259 -8.23 -26.06 -1.45
N ALA A 260 -9.43 -25.89 -0.88
CA ALA A 260 -9.94 -26.78 0.17
C ALA A 260 -10.44 -28.10 -0.40
N CYS A 261 -9.99 -29.20 0.15
CA CYS A 261 -10.45 -30.57 -0.19
C CYS A 261 -11.54 -31.09 0.75
N THR A 262 -11.62 -30.55 1.97
CA THR A 262 -12.59 -30.91 2.99
C THR A 262 -13.24 -29.67 3.60
N ASP A 263 -14.35 -29.84 4.33
CA ASP A 263 -14.98 -28.73 5.08
C ASP A 263 -14.05 -28.17 6.17
N LYS A 264 -13.22 -29.01 6.76
CA LYS A 264 -12.22 -28.58 7.74
C LYS A 264 -11.13 -27.73 7.08
N ASP A 265 -10.67 -28.10 5.87
CA ASP A 265 -9.70 -27.30 5.12
C ASP A 265 -10.29 -25.95 4.78
N ARG A 266 -11.55 -25.92 4.34
CA ARG A 266 -12.27 -24.68 4.01
C ARG A 266 -12.30 -23.73 5.21
N GLN A 267 -12.69 -24.19 6.38
CA GLN A 267 -12.71 -23.39 7.60
C GLN A 267 -11.31 -22.86 7.97
N ASN A 268 -10.29 -23.70 7.83
CA ASN A 268 -8.92 -23.34 8.15
C ASN A 268 -8.36 -22.32 7.15
N PHE A 269 -8.60 -22.50 5.86
CA PHE A 269 -8.09 -21.60 4.82
C PHE A 269 -8.81 -20.24 4.87
N GLU A 270 -10.12 -20.23 5.08
CA GLU A 270 -10.87 -19.01 5.30
C GLU A 270 -10.35 -18.22 6.53
N LEU A 271 -10.19 -18.90 7.67
CA LEU A 271 -9.65 -18.28 8.88
C LEU A 271 -8.23 -17.74 8.66
N ASN A 272 -7.38 -18.51 7.98
CA ASN A 272 -6.02 -18.09 7.68
C ASN A 272 -6.01 -16.86 6.76
N GLU A 273 -6.85 -16.85 5.72
CA GLU A 273 -6.97 -15.71 4.82
C GLU A 273 -7.43 -14.46 5.57
N LEU A 274 -8.44 -14.56 6.43
CA LEU A 274 -8.88 -13.45 7.27
C LEU A 274 -7.76 -12.91 8.16
N TYR A 275 -6.90 -13.79 8.69
CA TYR A 275 -5.71 -13.36 9.44
C TYR A 275 -4.70 -12.65 8.55
N MET A 276 -4.43 -13.19 7.36
CA MET A 276 -3.49 -12.59 6.40
C MET A 276 -3.95 -11.23 5.89
N LEU A 277 -5.25 -10.99 5.82
CA LEU A 277 -5.84 -9.71 5.40
C LEU A 277 -5.92 -8.66 6.53
N THR A 278 -5.67 -9.04 7.78
CA THR A 278 -5.89 -8.14 8.93
C THR A 278 -4.71 -8.11 9.89
N ILE A 279 -4.61 -9.09 10.77
CA ILE A 279 -3.69 -9.09 11.92
C ILE A 279 -2.35 -9.80 11.67
N TRP A 280 -2.22 -10.51 10.57
CA TRP A 280 -1.02 -11.28 10.20
C TRP A 280 -0.59 -12.32 11.25
N GLY A 281 -1.55 -12.93 11.90
CA GLY A 281 -1.26 -13.96 12.89
C GLY A 281 -2.41 -14.25 13.87
N PRO A 282 -2.23 -15.17 14.82
CA PRO A 282 -3.25 -15.53 15.78
C PRO A 282 -3.71 -14.34 16.63
N ALA A 283 -5.01 -14.10 16.71
CA ALA A 283 -5.62 -12.92 17.35
C ALA A 283 -5.19 -12.70 18.82
N ARG A 284 -4.89 -13.78 19.54
CA ARG A 284 -4.56 -13.72 20.99
C ARG A 284 -3.07 -13.55 21.29
N SER A 285 -2.18 -13.90 20.36
CA SER A 285 -0.73 -13.96 20.59
C SER A 285 0.10 -13.10 19.67
N SER A 286 -0.49 -12.58 18.59
CA SER A 286 0.24 -11.74 17.64
C SER A 286 0.50 -10.35 18.23
N GLN A 287 1.78 -9.94 18.22
CA GLN A 287 2.19 -8.55 18.47
C GLN A 287 2.06 -7.66 17.21
N LEU A 288 1.75 -8.26 16.07
CA LEU A 288 1.61 -7.61 14.77
C LEU A 288 0.16 -7.18 14.49
N TYR A 289 -0.57 -6.76 15.53
CA TYR A 289 -1.97 -6.37 15.41
C TYR A 289 -2.20 -5.39 14.26
N ASP A 290 -3.19 -5.71 13.41
CA ASP A 290 -3.55 -4.98 12.19
C ASP A 290 -2.35 -4.72 11.23
N TYR A 291 -1.30 -5.56 11.29
CA TYR A 291 -0.11 -5.42 10.44
C TYR A 291 -0.44 -5.46 8.96
N ALA A 292 -1.36 -6.32 8.56
CA ALA A 292 -1.78 -6.52 7.18
C ALA A 292 -3.04 -5.74 6.81
N TRP A 293 -3.35 -4.66 7.51
CA TRP A 293 -4.52 -3.87 7.20
C TRP A 293 -4.58 -3.50 5.71
N LYS A 294 -5.77 -3.56 5.15
CA LYS A 294 -6.03 -3.07 3.80
C LYS A 294 -7.44 -2.52 3.67
N GLU A 295 -7.58 -1.53 2.84
CA GLU A 295 -8.86 -0.99 2.46
C GLU A 295 -9.47 -1.93 1.41
N GLY A 296 -10.41 -2.76 1.83
CA GLY A 296 -11.07 -3.75 0.98
C GLY A 296 -12.58 -3.60 0.99
N GLY A 297 -13.22 -3.82 -0.17
CA GLY A 297 -14.67 -3.86 -0.30
C GLY A 297 -15.24 -5.00 0.54
N GLY A 298 -16.25 -4.70 1.34
CA GLY A 298 -16.80 -5.58 2.36
C GLY A 298 -16.03 -5.57 3.68
N MET A 299 -14.71 -5.38 3.69
CA MET A 299 -13.93 -5.25 4.93
C MET A 299 -14.24 -3.92 5.65
N ILE A 300 -14.30 -2.82 4.91
CA ILE A 300 -14.59 -1.52 5.50
C ILE A 300 -15.94 -1.59 6.20
N LYS A 301 -16.95 -2.10 5.55
CA LYS A 301 -18.31 -2.21 6.09
C LYS A 301 -18.41 -3.16 7.28
N THR A 302 -17.74 -4.31 7.26
CA THR A 302 -17.94 -5.37 8.26
C THR A 302 -16.94 -5.35 9.40
N LEU A 303 -15.77 -4.75 9.23
CA LEU A 303 -14.71 -4.72 10.24
C LEU A 303 -14.42 -3.29 10.75
N TYR A 304 -14.17 -2.34 9.83
CA TYR A 304 -13.67 -1.03 10.25
C TYR A 304 -14.79 -0.07 10.66
N LEU A 305 -15.88 0.02 9.92
CA LEU A 305 -17.02 0.85 10.27
C LEU A 305 -17.61 0.55 11.65
N PRO A 306 -17.81 -0.71 12.07
CA PRO A 306 -18.26 -1.01 13.44
C PRO A 306 -17.33 -0.46 14.54
N ARG A 307 -16.01 -0.50 14.32
CA ARG A 307 -15.05 0.10 15.26
C ARG A 307 -15.23 1.62 15.36
N TRP A 308 -15.42 2.29 14.22
CA TRP A 308 -15.64 3.73 14.16
C TRP A 308 -16.99 4.15 14.74
N TYR A 309 -18.05 3.40 14.50
CA TYR A 309 -19.36 3.67 15.13
C TYR A 309 -19.26 3.64 16.66
N SER A 310 -18.69 2.58 17.23
CA SER A 310 -18.52 2.47 18.68
C SER A 310 -17.69 3.61 19.28
N PHE A 311 -16.63 4.02 18.59
CA PHE A 311 -15.79 5.14 19.03
C PHE A 311 -16.53 6.48 19.00
N VAL A 312 -17.24 6.77 17.92
CA VAL A 312 -18.01 8.01 17.75
C VAL A 312 -19.17 8.09 18.73
N GLU A 313 -19.87 6.99 18.98
CA GLU A 313 -20.93 6.90 19.99
C GLU A 313 -20.39 7.25 21.39
N GLN A 314 -19.23 6.71 21.75
CA GLN A 314 -18.59 7.05 23.02
C GLN A 314 -18.21 8.53 23.09
N MET A 315 -17.60 9.08 22.03
CA MET A 315 -17.29 10.52 21.99
C MET A 315 -18.55 11.38 22.13
N ALA A 316 -19.67 10.98 21.50
CA ALA A 316 -20.93 11.71 21.63
C ALA A 316 -21.52 11.67 23.05
N ILE A 317 -21.28 10.59 23.80
CA ILE A 317 -21.64 10.49 25.23
C ILE A 317 -20.76 11.43 26.07
N ASP A 318 -19.47 11.47 25.78
CA ASP A 318 -18.48 12.30 26.51
C ASP A 318 -18.62 13.80 26.23
N PHE A 319 -19.43 14.17 25.23
CA PHE A 319 -19.83 15.56 24.96
C PHE A 319 -20.78 16.13 26.02
N LYS A 320 -21.55 15.27 26.67
CA LYS A 320 -22.56 15.65 27.70
C LYS A 320 -21.90 15.91 29.04
#